data_8b6dc837135ced53a263643e7ee8d9af
#
_entry.id   8b6dc837135ced53a263643e7ee8d9af
#
_cell.length_a   1.000
_cell.length_b   1.000
_cell.length_c   1.000
_cell.angle_alpha   90.00
_cell.angle_beta   90.00
_cell.angle_gamma   90.00
#
_symmetry.space_group_name_H-M   'P 1'
#
loop_
_entity.id
_entity.type
_entity.pdbx_description
1 polymer ?
#
loop_
_entity_poly.entity_id
_entity_poly.type
_entity_poly.pdbx_seq_one_letter_code
_entity_poly.pdbx_strand_id
1 'polypeptide(L)'
;MAARLGNITFDCDDALKMAAFWSAVLGRPLDKGSSEVFASIGGADAGRKEPAWYFNKVPEPKQAKNRVHLDLVNPDPAAVDELVQLGAMVTGQHQIPGQHWTVMEDPEGNVFCIANKAFTG
;
A
#
# COMPACT_ATOMS: atom_id res chain seq x y z
N MET A 1 -7.52 -12.29 25.00
CA MET A 1 -8.57 -12.01 24.02
C MET A 1 -7.98 -11.90 22.63
N ALA A 2 -8.78 -12.07 21.61
CA ALA A 2 -8.35 -11.91 20.23
C ALA A 2 -9.01 -10.68 19.59
N ALA A 3 -8.26 -10.00 18.74
CA ALA A 3 -8.76 -8.89 17.95
C ALA A 3 -8.65 -9.22 16.46
N ARG A 4 -9.44 -8.57 15.65
CA ARG A 4 -9.40 -8.68 14.19
C ARG A 4 -8.82 -7.40 13.62
N LEU A 5 -8.01 -7.53 12.57
CA LEU A 5 -7.57 -6.38 11.81
C LEU A 5 -8.73 -5.83 10.98
N GLY A 6 -9.24 -4.66 11.34
CA GLY A 6 -10.37 -4.05 10.64
C GLY A 6 -9.94 -3.23 9.43
N ASN A 7 -8.93 -2.40 9.62
CA ASN A 7 -8.45 -1.52 8.55
C ASN A 7 -7.00 -1.12 8.80
N ILE A 8 -6.39 -0.64 7.73
CA ILE A 8 -5.05 -0.03 7.73
C ILE A 8 -5.27 1.45 7.41
N THR A 9 -4.73 2.34 8.21
CA THR A 9 -4.89 3.77 8.02
C THR A 9 -3.55 4.44 7.75
N PHE A 10 -3.51 5.24 6.69
CA PHE A 10 -2.37 6.06 6.31
C PHE A 10 -2.67 7.51 6.65
N ASP A 11 -1.78 8.14 7.37
CA ASP A 11 -1.75 9.59 7.49
C ASP A 11 -0.94 10.14 6.32
N CYS A 12 -1.44 11.15 5.63
CA CYS A 12 -0.86 11.60 4.37
C CYS A 12 -1.11 13.09 4.13
N ASP A 13 -0.49 13.62 3.09
CA ASP A 13 -0.70 14.99 2.65
C ASP A 13 -1.94 15.11 1.75
N ASP A 14 -2.13 14.17 0.84
CA ASP A 14 -3.28 14.17 -0.08
C ASP A 14 -3.92 12.78 -0.06
N ALA A 15 -5.04 12.67 0.63
CA ALA A 15 -5.73 11.40 0.82
C ALA A 15 -6.21 10.80 -0.50
N LEU A 16 -6.71 11.62 -1.43
CA LEU A 16 -7.22 11.12 -2.70
C LEU A 16 -6.11 10.58 -3.59
N LYS A 17 -4.98 11.27 -3.69
CA LYS A 17 -3.83 10.82 -4.49
C LYS A 17 -3.26 9.52 -3.95
N MET A 18 -3.11 9.42 -2.63
CA MET A 18 -2.61 8.20 -2.00
C MET A 18 -3.57 7.05 -2.19
N ALA A 19 -4.86 7.28 -1.98
CA ALA A 19 -5.86 6.25 -2.15
C ALA A 19 -5.98 5.81 -3.61
N ALA A 20 -5.83 6.72 -4.57
CA ALA A 20 -5.83 6.37 -5.99
C ALA A 20 -4.65 5.46 -6.35
N PHE A 21 -3.46 5.77 -5.84
CA PHE A 21 -2.29 4.90 -6.02
C PHE A 21 -2.57 3.49 -5.49
N TRP A 22 -2.96 3.38 -4.22
CA TRP A 22 -3.17 2.08 -3.58
C TRP A 22 -4.38 1.34 -4.15
N SER A 23 -5.42 2.04 -4.58
CA SER A 23 -6.56 1.45 -5.29
C SER A 23 -6.09 0.74 -6.57
N ALA A 24 -5.23 1.39 -7.34
CA ALA A 24 -4.68 0.78 -8.55
C ALA A 24 -3.77 -0.40 -8.24
N VAL A 25 -2.92 -0.29 -7.21
CA VAL A 25 -2.02 -1.38 -6.79
C VAL A 25 -2.80 -2.61 -6.37
N LEU A 26 -3.85 -2.42 -5.59
CA LEU A 26 -4.64 -3.53 -5.01
C LEU A 26 -5.72 -4.05 -5.96
N GLY A 27 -6.03 -3.31 -7.02
CA GLY A 27 -7.15 -3.65 -7.90
C GLY A 27 -8.50 -3.57 -7.19
N ARG A 28 -8.63 -2.67 -6.20
CA ARG A 28 -9.85 -2.49 -5.40
C ARG A 28 -10.34 -1.04 -5.58
N PRO A 29 -11.64 -0.81 -5.80
CA PRO A 29 -12.15 0.54 -6.08
C PRO A 29 -12.14 1.43 -4.85
N LEU A 30 -12.00 2.73 -5.11
CA LEU A 30 -12.21 3.75 -4.08
C LEU A 30 -13.67 3.77 -3.63
N ASP A 31 -13.89 4.01 -2.36
CA ASP A 31 -15.22 4.21 -1.83
C ASP A 31 -15.77 5.57 -2.29
N LYS A 32 -17.08 5.61 -2.45
CA LYS A 32 -17.78 6.82 -2.83
C LYS A 32 -17.60 7.92 -1.77
N GLY A 33 -17.40 9.16 -2.21
CA GLY A 33 -17.19 10.28 -1.30
C GLY A 33 -15.73 10.50 -0.91
N SER A 34 -14.80 9.71 -1.46
CA SER A 34 -13.37 9.94 -1.24
C SER A 34 -12.96 11.33 -1.74
N SER A 35 -12.10 12.00 -0.98
CA SER A 35 -11.62 13.35 -1.26
C SER A 35 -10.16 13.49 -0.85
N GLU A 36 -9.58 14.67 -1.09
CA GLU A 36 -8.22 14.97 -0.67
C GLU A 36 -8.04 15.00 0.86
N VAL A 37 -9.14 15.13 1.60
CA VAL A 37 -9.12 15.19 3.07
C VAL A 37 -9.27 13.81 3.68
N PHE A 38 -10.12 12.97 3.08
CA PHE A 38 -10.36 11.60 3.54
C PHE A 38 -10.76 10.73 2.36
N ALA A 39 -10.13 9.56 2.27
CA ALA A 39 -10.43 8.58 1.23
C ALA A 39 -10.36 7.18 1.81
N SER A 40 -11.03 6.24 1.15
CA SER A 40 -10.98 4.85 1.60
C SER A 40 -11.15 3.86 0.46
N ILE A 41 -10.70 2.64 0.72
CA ILE A 41 -10.81 1.48 -0.18
C ILE A 41 -11.46 0.36 0.63
N GLY A 42 -12.60 -0.13 0.16
CA GLY A 42 -13.27 -1.26 0.79
C GLY A 42 -13.96 -0.96 2.12
N GLY A 43 -14.01 0.30 2.56
CA GLY A 43 -14.65 0.68 3.82
C GLY A 43 -16.17 0.58 3.79
N ALA A 44 -16.76 0.74 2.61
CA ALA A 44 -18.21 0.65 2.44
C ALA A 44 -18.72 -0.81 2.37
N ASP A 45 -17.84 -1.77 2.21
CA ASP A 45 -18.22 -3.19 2.14
C ASP A 45 -18.22 -3.80 3.53
N ALA A 46 -19.41 -3.95 4.12
CA ALA A 46 -19.58 -4.52 5.44
C ALA A 46 -19.23 -6.02 5.49
N GLY A 47 -19.30 -6.70 4.35
CA GLY A 47 -18.97 -8.13 4.25
C GLY A 47 -17.55 -8.42 3.81
N ARG A 48 -16.68 -7.41 3.81
CA ARG A 48 -15.31 -7.56 3.32
C ARG A 48 -14.52 -8.59 4.11
N LYS A 49 -13.69 -9.35 3.40
CA LYS A 49 -12.77 -10.34 4.01
C LYS A 49 -11.37 -9.79 4.19
N GLU A 50 -11.01 -8.76 3.44
CA GLU A 50 -9.72 -8.07 3.56
C GLU A 50 -9.91 -6.76 4.32
N PRO A 51 -8.87 -6.27 5.02
CA PRO A 51 -8.95 -4.98 5.68
C PRO A 51 -9.32 -3.86 4.72
N ALA A 52 -10.08 -2.89 5.18
CA ALA A 52 -10.24 -1.64 4.46
C ALA A 52 -8.97 -0.81 4.60
N TRP A 53 -8.76 0.10 3.67
CA TRP A 53 -7.62 1.03 3.68
C TRP A 53 -8.17 2.43 3.77
N TYR A 54 -7.75 3.18 4.79
CA TYR A 54 -8.19 4.55 5.04
C TYR A 54 -7.00 5.49 4.88
N PHE A 55 -7.29 6.70 4.38
CA PHE A 55 -6.29 7.73 4.13
C PHE A 55 -6.81 9.03 4.73
N ASN A 56 -6.06 9.58 5.68
CA ASN A 56 -6.43 10.81 6.38
C ASN A 56 -5.41 11.88 6.08
N LYS A 57 -5.88 13.05 5.65
CA LYS A 57 -4.98 14.20 5.52
C LYS A 57 -4.56 14.68 6.90
N VAL A 58 -3.25 14.83 7.08
CA VAL A 58 -2.65 15.39 8.31
C VAL A 58 -1.68 16.50 7.93
N PRO A 59 -1.46 17.49 8.83
CA PRO A 59 -0.51 18.57 8.54
C PRO A 59 0.95 18.15 8.70
N GLU A 60 1.24 17.10 9.47
CA GLU A 60 2.62 16.67 9.72
C GLU A 60 3.18 15.94 8.51
N PRO A 61 4.36 16.34 8.00
CA PRO A 61 5.02 15.57 6.94
C PRO A 61 5.62 14.28 7.51
N LYS A 62 5.83 13.31 6.61
CA LYS A 62 6.60 12.12 6.96
C LYS A 62 8.05 12.51 7.20
N GLN A 63 8.63 12.12 8.34
CA GLN A 63 9.98 12.53 8.73
C GLN A 63 11.00 11.41 8.70
N ALA A 64 10.60 10.19 9.06
CA ALA A 64 11.51 9.06 9.18
C ALA A 64 10.95 7.84 8.45
N LYS A 65 11.79 6.83 8.27
CA LYS A 65 11.35 5.55 7.71
C LYS A 65 10.23 4.98 8.58
N ASN A 66 9.16 4.51 7.95
CA ASN A 66 8.07 3.86 8.68
C ASN A 66 8.59 2.58 9.36
N ARG A 67 8.09 2.30 10.54
CA ARG A 67 8.50 1.15 11.36
C ARG A 67 7.74 -0.12 11.02
N VAL A 68 6.63 0.01 10.31
CA VAL A 68 5.85 -1.10 9.78
C VAL A 68 5.76 -0.89 8.28
N HIS A 69 6.03 -1.93 7.50
CA HIS A 69 5.87 -1.86 6.07
C HIS A 69 5.02 -3.03 5.58
N LEU A 70 4.35 -2.82 4.46
CA LEU A 70 3.51 -3.82 3.84
C LEU A 70 4.34 -4.63 2.86
N ASP A 71 4.04 -5.92 2.77
CA ASP A 71 4.66 -6.81 1.80
C ASP A 71 3.58 -7.28 0.84
N LEU A 72 3.76 -6.95 -0.43
CA LEU A 72 2.86 -7.36 -1.51
C LEU A 72 3.44 -8.59 -2.20
N VAL A 73 2.57 -9.36 -2.80
CA VAL A 73 2.96 -10.52 -3.60
C VAL A 73 2.37 -10.39 -4.99
N ASN A 74 3.24 -10.48 -5.99
CA ASN A 74 2.83 -10.57 -7.39
C ASN A 74 3.90 -11.32 -8.18
N PRO A 75 3.59 -12.48 -8.77
CA PRO A 75 4.57 -13.25 -9.51
C PRO A 75 4.90 -12.67 -10.89
N ASP A 76 4.14 -11.69 -11.38
CA ASP A 76 4.36 -11.09 -12.70
C ASP A 76 5.66 -10.26 -12.68
N PRO A 77 6.64 -10.56 -13.57
CA PRO A 77 7.87 -9.78 -13.63
C PRO A 77 7.66 -8.32 -14.03
N ALA A 78 6.52 -7.96 -14.60
CA ALA A 78 6.19 -6.57 -14.96
C ALA A 78 5.65 -5.75 -13.76
N ALA A 79 5.41 -6.37 -12.61
CA ALA A 79 4.73 -5.70 -11.49
C ALA A 79 5.50 -4.48 -10.98
N VAL A 80 6.82 -4.56 -10.87
CA VAL A 80 7.64 -3.43 -10.39
C VAL A 80 7.53 -2.24 -11.35
N ASP A 81 7.64 -2.48 -12.66
CA ASP A 81 7.54 -1.42 -13.65
C ASP A 81 6.15 -0.77 -13.63
N GLU A 82 5.11 -1.55 -13.44
CA GLU A 82 3.75 -1.02 -13.33
C GLU A 82 3.61 -0.12 -12.10
N LEU A 83 4.18 -0.52 -10.96
CA LEU A 83 4.18 0.28 -9.74
C LEU A 83 4.91 1.61 -9.95
N VAL A 84 6.05 1.59 -10.64
CA VAL A 84 6.80 2.81 -10.96
C VAL A 84 5.96 3.74 -11.83
N GLN A 85 5.25 3.22 -12.80
CA GLN A 85 4.36 4.02 -13.64
C GLN A 85 3.20 4.65 -12.85
N LEU A 86 2.77 4.01 -11.77
CA LEU A 86 1.73 4.54 -10.88
C LEU A 86 2.26 5.61 -9.92
N GLY A 87 3.58 5.76 -9.79
CA GLY A 87 4.18 6.77 -8.94
C GLY A 87 5.08 6.25 -7.82
N ALA A 88 5.31 4.95 -7.74
CA ALA A 88 6.22 4.38 -6.76
C ALA A 88 7.69 4.52 -7.20
N MET A 89 8.60 4.41 -6.23
CA MET A 89 10.04 4.50 -6.49
C MET A 89 10.72 3.24 -5.95
N VAL A 90 11.64 2.67 -6.73
CA VAL A 90 12.47 1.56 -6.28
C VAL A 90 13.61 2.12 -5.42
N THR A 91 13.81 1.54 -4.24
CA THR A 91 14.90 1.94 -3.33
C THR A 91 15.88 0.79 -3.03
N GLY A 92 15.54 -0.44 -3.34
CA GLY A 92 16.45 -1.56 -3.15
C GLY A 92 15.92 -2.84 -3.74
N GLN A 93 16.80 -3.82 -3.92
CA GLN A 93 16.44 -5.13 -4.43
C GLN A 93 17.21 -6.19 -3.64
N HIS A 94 16.56 -7.29 -3.35
CA HIS A 94 17.13 -8.39 -2.60
C HIS A 94 16.76 -9.72 -3.23
N GLN A 95 17.66 -10.70 -3.09
CA GLN A 95 17.43 -12.02 -3.65
C GLN A 95 18.05 -13.08 -2.75
N ILE A 96 17.28 -14.14 -2.54
CA ILE A 96 17.75 -15.38 -1.96
C ILE A 96 17.33 -16.52 -2.90
N PRO A 97 17.87 -17.74 -2.76
CA PRO A 97 17.47 -18.82 -3.66
C PRO A 97 15.96 -19.02 -3.68
N GLY A 98 15.37 -18.94 -4.88
CA GLY A 98 13.94 -19.15 -5.10
C GLY A 98 13.04 -17.97 -4.77
N GLN A 99 13.59 -16.88 -4.23
CA GLN A 99 12.76 -15.73 -3.87
C GLN A 99 13.51 -14.41 -4.08
N HIS A 100 12.80 -13.42 -4.62
CA HIS A 100 13.33 -12.07 -4.74
C HIS A 100 12.24 -11.07 -4.35
N TRP A 101 12.67 -9.92 -3.83
CA TRP A 101 11.77 -8.84 -3.50
C TRP A 101 12.42 -7.50 -3.77
N THR A 102 11.57 -6.52 -4.03
CA THR A 102 11.96 -5.15 -4.31
C THR A 102 11.42 -4.25 -3.20
N VAL A 103 12.28 -3.42 -2.65
CA VAL A 103 11.89 -2.39 -1.68
C VAL A 103 11.52 -1.14 -2.46
N MET A 104 10.36 -0.59 -2.16
CA MET A 104 9.82 0.57 -2.87
C MET A 104 9.31 1.60 -1.89
N GLU A 105 9.05 2.78 -2.39
CA GLU A 105 8.32 3.83 -1.68
C GLU A 105 7.09 4.23 -2.47
N ASP A 106 6.00 4.46 -1.76
CA ASP A 106 4.78 5.00 -2.37
C ASP A 106 4.95 6.50 -2.67
N PRO A 107 3.96 7.17 -3.30
CA PRO A 107 4.13 8.58 -3.69
C PRO A 107 4.41 9.55 -2.55
N GLU A 108 4.16 9.17 -1.29
CA GLU A 108 4.49 10.00 -0.13
C GLU A 108 5.65 9.44 0.71
N GLY A 109 6.41 8.50 0.16
CA GLY A 109 7.62 7.99 0.79
C GLY A 109 7.42 6.85 1.78
N ASN A 110 6.25 6.24 1.84
CA ASN A 110 6.05 5.08 2.70
C ASN A 110 6.69 3.85 2.08
N VAL A 111 7.55 3.19 2.85
CA VAL A 111 8.26 1.98 2.40
C VAL A 111 7.31 0.80 2.36
N PHE A 112 7.35 0.07 1.27
CA PHE A 112 6.69 -1.23 1.13
C PHE A 112 7.56 -2.13 0.26
N CYS A 113 7.28 -3.42 0.28
CA CYS A 113 8.00 -4.39 -0.55
C CYS A 113 7.04 -5.13 -1.46
N ILE A 114 7.56 -5.58 -2.59
CA ILE A 114 6.84 -6.50 -3.46
C ILE A 114 7.74 -7.68 -3.78
N ALA A 115 7.21 -8.89 -3.60
CA ALA A 115 7.92 -10.14 -3.81
C ALA A 115 7.23 -10.98 -4.86
N ASN A 116 8.00 -11.89 -5.49
CA ASN A 116 7.46 -12.82 -6.47
C ASN A 116 6.53 -13.87 -5.85
N LYS A 117 6.71 -14.15 -4.56
CA LYS A 117 5.87 -15.09 -3.82
C LYS A 117 5.92 -14.75 -2.33
N ALA A 118 4.96 -15.26 -1.57
CA ALA A 118 4.94 -15.09 -0.12
C ALA A 118 6.14 -15.77 0.54
N PHE A 119 6.62 -15.20 1.62
CA PHE A 119 7.65 -15.85 2.44
C PHE A 119 7.05 -17.09 3.10
N THR A 120 7.82 -18.17 3.09
CA THR A 120 7.36 -19.46 3.62
C THR A 120 8.12 -19.90 4.86
N GLY A 121 8.87 -19.03 5.44
CA GLY A 121 9.58 -19.36 6.63
C GLY A 121 10.87 -18.74 6.81
#